data_c9c9547479a8625a17e23e0d29529a8e
#
_entry.id   c9c9547479a8625a17e23e0d29529a8e
#
_cell.length_a   1.000
_cell.length_b   1.000
_cell.length_c   1.000
_cell.angle_alpha   90.00
_cell.angle_beta   90.00
_cell.angle_gamma   90.00
#
_symmetry.space_group_name_H-M   'P 1'
#
loop_
_entity.id
_entity.type
_entity.pdbx_description
1 polymer ?
#
loop_
_entity_poly.entity_id
_entity_poly.type
_entity_poly.pdbx_seq_one_letter_code
_entity_poly.pdbx_strand_id
1 'polypeptide(L)'
;MTMRKILGVSAALALAISATLAHADAKPELSIGYVDGWSDSVATTNVAAEVIKQKLGYPVKLQAVAAGIMWQGVATGKLDMMLSAWLPVTHGEYWTKNKDKVTDYGPNFKDAKIGLIVPEYVKANSVADLKTDESFKKKIVGIDAGSGVMIKTDQAIKDYGLDGYKLQASSGAGMIAELTRAENKKESIAVTGWVPHWMFAKWKLKFLEDPKGVYGAAETVDNIGSLDLAKKAPDVADFLKKFQWTNKDEIGEVMLAIQDGAKPEAAAKDWVAKHPDRVKEWTGK
;
A
#
# COMPACT_ATOMS: atom_id res chain seq x y z
N MET A 1 -82.15 -25.19 -49.42
CA MET A 1 -81.94 -24.32 -48.25
C MET A 1 -80.74 -24.81 -47.48
N THR A 2 -79.57 -24.27 -47.68
CA THR A 2 -78.38 -24.56 -46.85
C THR A 2 -77.43 -23.38 -46.96
N MET A 3 -77.33 -22.63 -45.86
CA MET A 3 -76.46 -21.50 -45.69
C MET A 3 -75.00 -21.99 -45.45
N ARG A 4 -74.06 -21.63 -46.28
CA ARG A 4 -72.63 -21.79 -46.06
C ARG A 4 -72.02 -20.62 -45.29
N LYS A 5 -71.51 -20.86 -44.10
CA LYS A 5 -70.72 -19.91 -43.33
C LYS A 5 -69.30 -19.87 -43.85
N ILE A 6 -68.82 -18.68 -44.22
CA ILE A 6 -67.43 -18.41 -44.57
C ILE A 6 -66.74 -18.00 -43.28
N LEU A 7 -65.76 -18.80 -42.84
CA LEU A 7 -64.81 -18.43 -41.79
C LEU A 7 -63.66 -17.64 -42.40
N GLY A 8 -63.55 -16.38 -42.01
CA GLY A 8 -62.38 -15.57 -42.30
C GLY A 8 -61.23 -15.90 -41.32
N VAL A 9 -60.09 -16.30 -41.86
CA VAL A 9 -58.84 -16.47 -41.10
C VAL A 9 -58.08 -15.17 -41.12
N SER A 10 -58.03 -14.46 -39.98
CA SER A 10 -57.16 -13.29 -39.77
C SER A 10 -55.81 -13.78 -39.31
N ALA A 11 -54.80 -13.70 -40.18
CA ALA A 11 -53.41 -13.95 -39.84
C ALA A 11 -52.85 -12.72 -39.10
N ALA A 12 -52.67 -12.83 -37.78
CA ALA A 12 -51.97 -11.84 -36.99
C ALA A 12 -50.44 -12.10 -37.10
N LEU A 13 -49.74 -11.20 -37.81
CA LEU A 13 -48.30 -11.19 -37.93
C LEU A 13 -47.71 -10.60 -36.62
N ALA A 14 -47.27 -11.45 -35.71
CA ALA A 14 -46.54 -11.03 -34.50
C ALA A 14 -45.11 -10.72 -34.88
N LEU A 15 -44.73 -9.44 -34.97
CA LEU A 15 -43.35 -8.97 -35.01
C LEU A 15 -42.69 -9.24 -33.63
N ALA A 16 -41.91 -10.28 -33.53
CA ALA A 16 -41.02 -10.50 -32.40
C ALA A 16 -39.82 -9.54 -32.54
N ILE A 17 -39.89 -8.39 -31.88
CA ILE A 17 -38.73 -7.50 -31.67
C ILE A 17 -37.83 -8.21 -30.66
N SER A 18 -36.84 -8.94 -31.14
CA SER A 18 -35.72 -9.47 -30.30
C SER A 18 -34.86 -8.28 -29.89
N ALA A 19 -35.16 -7.69 -28.72
CA ALA A 19 -34.25 -6.78 -28.06
C ALA A 19 -33.03 -7.57 -27.62
N THR A 20 -31.98 -7.54 -28.41
CA THR A 20 -30.63 -7.95 -27.99
C THR A 20 -30.21 -6.94 -26.94
N LEU A 21 -30.47 -7.26 -25.66
CA LEU A 21 -29.81 -6.64 -24.53
C LEU A 21 -28.31 -6.93 -24.72
N ALA A 22 -27.57 -5.93 -25.20
CA ALA A 22 -26.12 -5.95 -25.15
C ALA A 22 -25.76 -6.07 -23.66
N HIS A 23 -25.45 -7.27 -23.21
CA HIS A 23 -24.76 -7.46 -21.95
C HIS A 23 -23.41 -6.78 -22.18
N ALA A 24 -23.24 -5.57 -21.67
CA ALA A 24 -21.91 -5.04 -21.45
C ALA A 24 -21.21 -6.08 -20.56
N ASP A 25 -20.20 -6.77 -21.09
CA ASP A 25 -19.47 -7.77 -20.34
C ASP A 25 -19.05 -7.14 -19.01
N ALA A 26 -19.48 -7.74 -17.90
CA ALA A 26 -19.16 -7.23 -16.58
C ALA A 26 -17.63 -7.24 -16.41
N LYS A 27 -17.07 -6.09 -16.01
CA LYS A 27 -15.64 -5.98 -15.80
C LYS A 27 -15.19 -7.01 -14.77
N PRO A 28 -14.03 -7.67 -14.98
CA PRO A 28 -13.53 -8.68 -14.05
C PRO A 28 -13.20 -8.08 -12.69
N GLU A 29 -13.37 -8.85 -11.62
CA GLU A 29 -12.91 -8.45 -10.30
C GLU A 29 -11.38 -8.40 -10.27
N LEU A 30 -10.83 -7.34 -9.67
CA LEU A 30 -9.40 -7.14 -9.48
C LEU A 30 -9.03 -7.31 -8.02
N SER A 31 -7.94 -8.02 -7.77
CA SER A 31 -7.41 -8.27 -6.43
C SER A 31 -6.17 -7.43 -6.18
N ILE A 32 -6.16 -6.68 -5.05
CA ILE A 32 -5.03 -5.85 -4.63
C ILE A 32 -4.50 -6.39 -3.31
N GLY A 33 -3.21 -6.73 -3.29
CA GLY A 33 -2.51 -7.09 -2.06
C GLY A 33 -1.99 -5.86 -1.30
N TYR A 34 -2.08 -5.89 0.03
CA TYR A 34 -1.53 -4.86 0.89
C TYR A 34 -1.11 -5.42 2.25
N VAL A 35 -0.31 -4.67 3.00
CA VAL A 35 0.08 -5.04 4.37
C VAL A 35 -0.69 -4.18 5.36
N ASP A 36 -1.58 -4.79 6.14
CA ASP A 36 -2.50 -4.11 7.05
C ASP A 36 -1.81 -3.29 8.15
N GLY A 37 -0.62 -3.71 8.56
CA GLY A 37 0.18 -2.99 9.58
C GLY A 37 0.94 -1.77 9.07
N TRP A 38 0.94 -1.48 7.77
CA TRP A 38 1.69 -0.38 7.16
C TRP A 38 0.74 0.74 6.73
N SER A 39 0.82 1.87 7.40
CA SER A 39 -0.12 2.98 7.22
C SER A 39 -0.17 3.52 5.78
N ASP A 40 0.99 3.61 5.12
CA ASP A 40 1.12 3.99 3.72
C ASP A 40 0.50 2.97 2.76
N SER A 41 0.74 1.66 3.02
CA SER A 41 0.16 0.56 2.24
C SER A 41 -1.37 0.55 2.33
N VAL A 42 -1.91 0.71 3.53
CA VAL A 42 -3.37 0.78 3.77
C VAL A 42 -3.97 2.00 3.07
N ALA A 43 -3.40 3.19 3.26
CA ALA A 43 -3.91 4.44 2.69
C ALA A 43 -3.89 4.40 1.15
N THR A 44 -2.72 4.11 0.57
CA THR A 44 -2.51 4.07 -0.89
C THR A 44 -3.41 3.05 -1.55
N THR A 45 -3.50 1.83 -0.99
CA THR A 45 -4.30 0.76 -1.56
C THR A 45 -5.79 1.07 -1.53
N ASN A 46 -6.30 1.64 -0.43
CA ASN A 46 -7.72 2.00 -0.33
C ASN A 46 -8.10 3.13 -1.27
N VAL A 47 -7.25 4.18 -1.42
CA VAL A 47 -7.51 5.27 -2.38
C VAL A 47 -7.48 4.75 -3.81
N ALA A 48 -6.48 3.96 -4.20
CA ALA A 48 -6.42 3.35 -5.52
C ALA A 48 -7.64 2.46 -5.80
N ALA A 49 -8.05 1.62 -4.85
CA ALA A 49 -9.22 0.77 -4.96
C ALA A 49 -10.51 1.59 -5.16
N GLU A 50 -10.66 2.69 -4.43
CA GLU A 50 -11.83 3.55 -4.56
C GLU A 50 -11.89 4.25 -5.92
N VAL A 51 -10.75 4.74 -6.43
CA VAL A 51 -10.66 5.30 -7.79
C VAL A 51 -10.98 4.25 -8.84
N ILE A 52 -10.42 3.05 -8.73
CA ILE A 52 -10.68 1.93 -9.66
C ILE A 52 -12.18 1.57 -9.67
N LYS A 53 -12.82 1.48 -8.50
CA LYS A 53 -14.26 1.22 -8.38
C LYS A 53 -15.10 2.32 -9.01
N GLN A 54 -14.90 3.58 -8.58
CA GLN A 54 -15.77 4.70 -8.93
C GLN A 54 -15.57 5.21 -10.36
N LYS A 55 -14.32 5.28 -10.82
CA LYS A 55 -13.98 5.92 -12.10
C LYS A 55 -13.70 4.93 -13.22
N LEU A 56 -13.16 3.79 -12.89
CA LEU A 56 -12.85 2.76 -13.87
C LEU A 56 -13.87 1.62 -13.90
N GLY A 57 -14.74 1.49 -12.88
CA GLY A 57 -15.89 0.58 -12.88
C GLY A 57 -15.54 -0.89 -12.69
N TYR A 58 -14.37 -1.21 -12.11
CA TYR A 58 -14.01 -2.58 -11.77
C TYR A 58 -14.40 -2.92 -10.33
N PRO A 59 -14.99 -4.09 -10.08
CA PRO A 59 -15.04 -4.64 -8.73
C PRO A 59 -13.62 -4.85 -8.20
N VAL A 60 -13.37 -4.51 -6.93
CA VAL A 60 -12.05 -4.65 -6.32
C VAL A 60 -12.16 -5.42 -5.01
N LYS A 61 -11.31 -6.43 -4.86
CA LYS A 61 -11.10 -7.20 -3.64
C LYS A 61 -9.74 -6.87 -3.03
N LEU A 62 -9.74 -6.33 -1.81
CA LEU A 62 -8.53 -6.07 -1.05
C LEU A 62 -8.13 -7.31 -0.24
N GLN A 63 -6.85 -7.63 -0.22
CA GLN A 63 -6.30 -8.79 0.49
C GLN A 63 -5.13 -8.36 1.38
N ALA A 64 -5.37 -8.37 2.69
CA ALA A 64 -4.32 -8.15 3.68
C ALA A 64 -3.42 -9.39 3.79
N VAL A 65 -2.15 -9.24 3.48
CA VAL A 65 -1.16 -10.32 3.45
C VAL A 65 0.22 -9.82 3.89
N ALA A 66 1.10 -10.72 4.31
CA ALA A 66 2.49 -10.37 4.59
C ALA A 66 3.25 -10.00 3.31
N ALA A 67 4.30 -9.17 3.43
CA ALA A 67 5.07 -8.64 2.29
C ALA A 67 5.54 -9.73 1.31
N GLY A 68 6.11 -10.83 1.79
CA GLY A 68 6.57 -11.93 0.93
C GLY A 68 5.42 -12.63 0.18
N ILE A 69 4.25 -12.75 0.81
CA ILE A 69 3.04 -13.32 0.18
C ILE A 69 2.47 -12.35 -0.84
N MET A 70 2.51 -11.05 -0.57
CA MET A 70 2.09 -9.99 -1.51
C MET A 70 2.92 -10.06 -2.80
N TRP A 71 4.25 -10.08 -2.71
CA TRP A 71 5.15 -10.22 -3.85
C TRP A 71 4.92 -11.52 -4.63
N GLN A 72 4.83 -12.63 -3.93
CA GLN A 72 4.56 -13.93 -4.55
C GLN A 72 3.18 -13.97 -5.22
N GLY A 73 2.18 -13.37 -4.58
CA GLY A 73 0.81 -13.30 -5.10
C GLY A 73 0.75 -12.59 -6.46
N VAL A 74 1.41 -11.43 -6.58
CA VAL A 74 1.47 -10.69 -7.85
C VAL A 74 2.29 -11.46 -8.89
N ALA A 75 3.45 -12.01 -8.51
CA ALA A 75 4.33 -12.76 -9.40
C ALA A 75 3.70 -14.05 -9.96
N THR A 76 2.70 -14.60 -9.29
CA THR A 76 1.96 -15.80 -9.71
C THR A 76 0.56 -15.51 -10.29
N GLY A 77 0.18 -14.22 -10.39
CA GLY A 77 -1.14 -13.81 -10.87
C GLY A 77 -2.30 -14.12 -9.90
N LYS A 78 -2.03 -14.52 -8.65
CA LYS A 78 -3.05 -14.69 -7.60
C LYS A 78 -3.53 -13.35 -7.03
N LEU A 79 -2.70 -12.34 -7.15
CA LEU A 79 -3.03 -10.93 -6.96
C LEU A 79 -2.79 -10.23 -8.29
N ASP A 80 -3.69 -9.32 -8.65
CA ASP A 80 -3.54 -8.54 -9.87
C ASP A 80 -2.51 -7.44 -9.69
N MET A 81 -2.42 -6.82 -8.50
CA MET A 81 -1.49 -5.73 -8.24
C MET A 81 -1.19 -5.53 -6.74
N MET A 82 -0.17 -4.74 -6.47
CA MET A 82 0.18 -4.14 -5.18
C MET A 82 0.75 -2.75 -5.40
N LEU A 83 0.60 -1.86 -4.41
CA LEU A 83 1.06 -0.47 -4.47
C LEU A 83 2.05 -0.14 -3.34
N SER A 84 2.82 -1.12 -2.92
CA SER A 84 3.70 -1.05 -1.74
C SER A 84 5.06 -1.72 -2.00
N ALA A 85 5.61 -1.55 -3.21
CA ALA A 85 6.93 -2.08 -3.56
C ALA A 85 8.01 -1.03 -3.29
N TRP A 86 8.71 -1.16 -2.17
CA TRP A 86 9.78 -0.25 -1.74
C TRP A 86 11.11 -0.59 -2.44
N LEU A 87 11.52 0.21 -3.42
CA LEU A 87 12.63 -0.07 -4.31
C LEU A 87 13.65 1.08 -4.39
N PRO A 88 14.94 0.78 -4.58
CA PRO A 88 15.50 -0.55 -4.87
C PRO A 88 15.98 -1.34 -3.64
N VAL A 89 16.01 -0.75 -2.43
CA VAL A 89 16.78 -1.26 -1.29
C VAL A 89 15.93 -2.13 -0.37
N THR A 90 14.81 -1.59 0.13
CA THR A 90 13.98 -2.23 1.16
C THR A 90 13.41 -3.57 0.71
N HIS A 91 12.85 -3.63 -0.49
CA HIS A 91 12.34 -4.85 -1.12
C HIS A 91 13.26 -5.44 -2.19
N GLY A 92 14.57 -5.07 -2.19
CA GLY A 92 15.53 -5.49 -3.20
C GLY A 92 15.62 -7.02 -3.39
N GLU A 93 15.53 -7.79 -2.31
CA GLU A 93 15.52 -9.26 -2.41
C GLU A 93 14.24 -9.80 -3.05
N TYR A 94 13.08 -9.22 -2.72
CA TYR A 94 11.80 -9.58 -3.34
C TYR A 94 11.80 -9.22 -4.82
N TRP A 95 12.31 -8.02 -5.16
CA TRP A 95 12.46 -7.57 -6.54
C TRP A 95 13.32 -8.53 -7.36
N THR A 96 14.51 -8.84 -6.88
CA THR A 96 15.45 -9.74 -7.57
C THR A 96 14.83 -11.11 -7.88
N LYS A 97 13.99 -11.64 -6.99
CA LYS A 97 13.33 -12.94 -7.16
C LYS A 97 12.13 -12.91 -8.11
N ASN A 98 11.52 -11.73 -8.31
CA ASN A 98 10.21 -11.63 -8.98
C ASN A 98 10.16 -10.67 -10.18
N LYS A 99 11.17 -9.83 -10.44
CA LYS A 99 11.17 -8.79 -11.48
C LYS A 99 10.77 -9.28 -12.88
N ASP A 100 11.14 -10.51 -13.23
CA ASP A 100 10.82 -11.09 -14.54
C ASP A 100 9.38 -11.68 -14.61
N LYS A 101 8.63 -11.61 -13.50
CA LYS A 101 7.28 -12.18 -13.34
C LYS A 101 6.22 -11.13 -13.01
N VAL A 102 6.61 -9.87 -13.00
CA VAL A 102 5.74 -8.74 -12.68
C VAL A 102 6.00 -7.59 -13.64
N THR A 103 5.07 -6.63 -13.70
CA THR A 103 5.24 -5.36 -14.40
C THR A 103 5.35 -4.25 -13.39
N ASP A 104 6.41 -3.45 -13.48
CA ASP A 104 6.55 -2.22 -12.74
C ASP A 104 5.91 -1.07 -13.53
N TYR A 105 4.93 -0.39 -12.92
CA TYR A 105 4.21 0.74 -13.49
C TYR A 105 4.77 2.10 -13.04
N GLY A 106 5.82 2.07 -12.23
CA GLY A 106 6.50 3.25 -11.70
C GLY A 106 6.02 3.68 -10.30
N PRO A 107 6.67 4.71 -9.77
CA PRO A 107 6.49 5.12 -8.39
C PRO A 107 5.13 5.78 -8.12
N ASN A 108 4.50 5.38 -7.01
CA ASN A 108 3.40 6.14 -6.41
C ASN A 108 3.89 7.12 -5.32
N PHE A 109 5.07 6.91 -4.76
CA PHE A 109 5.69 7.83 -3.81
C PHE A 109 7.20 7.91 -4.06
N LYS A 110 7.77 9.13 -3.99
CA LYS A 110 9.19 9.41 -4.12
C LYS A 110 9.77 9.88 -2.78
N ASP A 111 11.08 9.81 -2.64
CA ASP A 111 11.81 10.19 -1.43
C ASP A 111 11.37 9.38 -0.19
N ALA A 112 10.97 8.13 -0.41
CA ALA A 112 10.69 7.18 0.65
C ALA A 112 11.98 6.85 1.41
N LYS A 113 11.90 6.69 2.72
CA LYS A 113 13.05 6.41 3.57
C LYS A 113 12.66 5.44 4.68
N ILE A 114 13.55 4.50 4.97
CA ILE A 114 13.47 3.62 6.14
C ILE A 114 14.63 3.87 7.10
N GLY A 115 14.50 3.44 8.33
CA GLY A 115 15.61 3.50 9.31
C GLY A 115 15.16 3.25 10.73
N LEU A 116 16.06 3.47 11.67
CA LEU A 116 15.73 3.55 13.09
C LEU A 116 15.29 4.98 13.42
N ILE A 117 14.23 5.06 14.19
CA ILE A 117 13.61 6.32 14.62
C ILE A 117 13.61 6.35 16.14
N VAL A 118 13.91 7.53 16.67
CA VAL A 118 13.87 7.82 18.10
C VAL A 118 13.10 9.11 18.34
N PRO A 119 12.49 9.33 19.52
CA PRO A 119 11.98 10.63 19.93
C PRO A 119 13.08 11.71 19.90
N GLU A 120 12.73 12.94 19.54
CA GLU A 120 13.70 14.04 19.38
C GLU A 120 14.44 14.37 20.69
N TYR A 121 13.81 14.12 21.87
CA TYR A 121 14.44 14.30 23.17
C TYR A 121 15.54 13.29 23.50
N VAL A 122 15.66 12.21 22.74
CA VAL A 122 16.71 11.19 22.93
C VAL A 122 18.04 11.74 22.41
N LYS A 123 19.11 11.51 23.17
CA LYS A 123 20.44 12.08 22.85
C LYS A 123 21.14 11.43 21.68
N ALA A 124 20.89 10.13 21.45
CA ALA A 124 21.45 9.41 20.31
C ALA A 124 21.07 10.10 18.99
N ASN A 125 22.04 10.29 18.10
CA ASN A 125 21.86 10.87 16.77
C ASN A 125 22.22 9.88 15.65
N SER A 126 22.96 8.84 15.94
CA SER A 126 23.40 7.82 14.99
C SER A 126 23.06 6.41 15.49
N VAL A 127 22.91 5.49 14.56
CA VAL A 127 22.78 4.05 14.88
C VAL A 127 24.01 3.58 15.68
N ALA A 128 25.18 4.16 15.44
CA ALA A 128 26.40 3.84 16.18
C ALA A 128 26.30 4.20 17.68
N ASP A 129 25.54 5.24 18.04
CA ASP A 129 25.40 5.69 19.44
C ASP A 129 24.68 4.67 20.31
N LEU A 130 23.84 3.83 19.70
CA LEU A 130 23.14 2.74 20.40
C LEU A 130 24.11 1.78 21.11
N LYS A 131 25.34 1.66 20.60
CA LYS A 131 26.34 0.75 21.18
C LYS A 131 26.68 1.08 22.63
N THR A 132 26.70 2.36 22.97
CA THR A 132 27.13 2.87 24.28
C THR A 132 25.99 3.46 25.12
N ASP A 133 24.84 3.70 24.52
CA ASP A 133 23.67 4.29 25.23
C ASP A 133 22.84 3.17 25.88
N GLU A 134 23.06 2.96 27.18
CA GLU A 134 22.31 1.95 27.96
C GLU A 134 20.83 2.26 28.15
N SER A 135 20.41 3.50 27.90
CA SER A 135 18.99 3.92 28.09
C SER A 135 18.03 3.16 27.18
N PHE A 136 18.51 2.61 26.06
CA PHE A 136 17.72 1.76 25.17
C PHE A 136 17.56 0.32 25.66
N LYS A 137 18.23 -0.07 26.76
CA LYS A 137 18.15 -1.42 27.33
C LYS A 137 18.43 -2.52 26.31
N LYS A 138 19.31 -2.23 25.32
CA LYS A 138 19.65 -3.12 24.21
C LYS A 138 18.42 -3.66 23.45
N LYS A 139 17.44 -2.81 23.22
CA LYS A 139 16.18 -3.18 22.56
C LYS A 139 15.86 -2.21 21.43
N ILE A 140 15.47 -2.78 20.29
CA ILE A 140 14.85 -2.09 19.17
C ILE A 140 13.47 -2.72 18.98
N VAL A 141 12.43 -1.90 18.89
CA VAL A 141 11.08 -2.38 18.63
C VAL A 141 10.76 -2.22 17.15
N GLY A 142 10.45 -3.33 16.51
CA GLY A 142 10.15 -3.36 15.08
C GLY A 142 8.72 -3.75 14.78
N ILE A 143 8.49 -4.03 13.51
CA ILE A 143 7.21 -4.46 12.95
C ILE A 143 7.25 -5.96 12.62
N ASP A 144 6.47 -6.41 11.66
CA ASP A 144 6.46 -7.80 11.20
C ASP A 144 7.84 -8.25 10.65
N ALA A 145 8.28 -9.41 11.08
CA ALA A 145 9.63 -9.93 10.84
C ALA A 145 10.03 -10.05 9.36
N GLY A 146 9.05 -10.22 8.45
CA GLY A 146 9.30 -10.31 7.00
C GLY A 146 9.37 -8.97 6.27
N SER A 147 9.25 -7.84 6.98
CA SER A 147 9.35 -6.53 6.36
C SER A 147 10.80 -6.16 6.02
N GLY A 148 10.99 -5.37 4.96
CA GLY A 148 12.31 -4.97 4.52
C GLY A 148 13.08 -4.17 5.58
N VAL A 149 12.41 -3.28 6.32
CA VAL A 149 13.06 -2.52 7.40
C VAL A 149 13.55 -3.42 8.54
N MET A 150 12.88 -4.52 8.84
CA MET A 150 13.32 -5.50 9.82
C MET A 150 14.59 -6.23 9.34
N ILE A 151 14.59 -6.68 8.09
CA ILE A 151 15.75 -7.33 7.46
C ILE A 151 16.98 -6.38 7.50
N LYS A 152 16.79 -5.11 7.15
CA LYS A 152 17.83 -4.08 7.21
C LYS A 152 18.27 -3.77 8.64
N THR A 153 17.35 -3.81 9.61
CA THR A 153 17.70 -3.59 11.02
C THR A 153 18.52 -4.77 11.59
N ASP A 154 18.18 -6.00 11.24
CA ASP A 154 19.01 -7.16 11.60
C ASP A 154 20.43 -7.06 11.01
N GLN A 155 20.55 -6.54 9.79
CA GLN A 155 21.87 -6.25 9.18
C GLN A 155 22.57 -5.11 9.92
N ALA A 156 21.87 -4.02 10.25
CA ALA A 156 22.42 -2.89 10.98
C ALA A 156 22.96 -3.32 12.37
N ILE A 157 22.24 -4.16 13.10
CA ILE A 157 22.71 -4.71 14.38
C ILE A 157 24.08 -5.39 14.24
N LYS A 158 24.26 -6.18 13.19
CA LYS A 158 25.53 -6.86 12.89
C LYS A 158 26.62 -5.87 12.48
N ASP A 159 26.32 -5.02 11.52
CA ASP A 159 27.30 -4.11 10.91
C ASP A 159 27.81 -3.06 11.90
N TYR A 160 26.93 -2.56 12.78
CA TYR A 160 27.31 -1.61 13.83
C TYR A 160 27.88 -2.27 15.10
N GLY A 161 27.90 -3.60 15.16
CA GLY A 161 28.38 -4.34 16.34
C GLY A 161 27.54 -4.01 17.58
N LEU A 162 26.22 -4.02 17.44
CA LEU A 162 25.28 -3.77 18.54
C LEU A 162 25.06 -5.06 19.34
N ASP A 163 26.14 -5.53 19.98
CA ASP A 163 26.14 -6.80 20.70
C ASP A 163 25.11 -6.83 21.84
N GLY A 164 24.29 -7.86 21.83
CA GLY A 164 23.23 -8.08 22.81
C GLY A 164 21.95 -7.29 22.53
N TYR A 165 21.89 -6.49 21.48
CA TYR A 165 20.64 -5.86 21.04
C TYR A 165 19.64 -6.91 20.55
N LYS A 166 18.39 -6.73 20.95
CA LYS A 166 17.26 -7.56 20.50
C LYS A 166 16.36 -6.73 19.61
N LEU A 167 16.19 -7.16 18.37
CA LEU A 167 15.15 -6.66 17.49
C LEU A 167 13.85 -7.39 17.84
N GLN A 168 12.95 -6.69 18.53
CA GLN A 168 11.66 -7.25 18.92
C GLN A 168 10.69 -7.13 17.75
N ALA A 169 10.39 -8.24 17.09
CA ALA A 169 9.32 -8.28 16.10
C ALA A 169 7.95 -8.05 16.76
N SER A 170 7.10 -7.28 16.08
CA SER A 170 5.76 -6.93 16.53
C SER A 170 4.83 -6.82 15.31
N SER A 171 3.80 -6.00 15.40
CA SER A 171 3.04 -5.46 14.26
C SER A 171 3.24 -3.95 14.20
N GLY A 172 2.83 -3.30 13.13
CA GLY A 172 2.84 -1.83 13.06
C GLY A 172 2.10 -1.19 14.24
N ALA A 173 0.92 -1.71 14.59
CA ALA A 173 0.16 -1.25 15.76
C ALA A 173 0.89 -1.50 17.09
N GLY A 174 1.56 -2.66 17.25
CA GLY A 174 2.34 -2.98 18.44
C GLY A 174 3.55 -2.07 18.60
N MET A 175 4.28 -1.79 17.52
CA MET A 175 5.39 -0.83 17.52
C MET A 175 4.92 0.57 17.93
N ILE A 176 3.80 1.04 17.38
CA ILE A 176 3.19 2.34 17.72
C ILE A 176 2.74 2.38 19.18
N ALA A 177 2.21 1.30 19.74
CA ALA A 177 1.83 1.24 21.15
C ALA A 177 3.05 1.41 22.06
N GLU A 178 4.18 0.75 21.76
CA GLU A 178 5.43 0.92 22.51
C GLU A 178 6.01 2.33 22.37
N LEU A 179 5.98 2.92 21.17
CA LEU A 179 6.40 4.30 20.95
C LEU A 179 5.54 5.28 21.73
N THR A 180 4.22 5.10 21.72
CA THR A 180 3.26 5.90 22.50
C THR A 180 3.57 5.83 23.99
N ARG A 181 3.83 4.63 24.51
CA ARG A 181 4.19 4.43 25.93
C ARG A 181 5.47 5.17 26.28
N ALA A 182 6.50 5.06 25.43
CA ALA A 182 7.78 5.73 25.65
C ALA A 182 7.65 7.26 25.58
N GLU A 183 6.89 7.78 24.59
CA GLU A 183 6.61 9.22 24.47
C GLU A 183 5.92 9.78 25.73
N ASN A 184 4.90 9.08 26.26
CA ASN A 184 4.17 9.49 27.44
C ASN A 184 5.05 9.52 28.69
N LYS A 185 6.03 8.64 28.78
CA LYS A 185 6.94 8.52 29.93
C LYS A 185 8.28 9.21 29.73
N LYS A 186 8.53 9.77 28.56
CA LYS A 186 9.82 10.33 28.16
C LYS A 186 10.98 9.33 28.30
N GLU A 187 10.70 8.05 28.01
CA GLU A 187 11.70 6.99 28.01
C GLU A 187 12.41 6.90 26.66
N SER A 188 13.68 6.53 26.66
CA SER A 188 14.40 6.25 25.40
C SER A 188 13.83 5.00 24.74
N ILE A 189 13.57 5.10 23.45
CA ILE A 189 13.15 3.99 22.59
C ILE A 189 13.73 4.15 21.19
N ALA A 190 14.15 3.06 20.58
CA ALA A 190 14.43 2.97 19.16
C ALA A 190 13.39 2.07 18.51
N VAL A 191 12.75 2.57 17.45
CA VAL A 191 11.77 1.81 16.67
C VAL A 191 12.19 1.76 15.21
N THR A 192 11.80 0.71 14.50
CA THR A 192 11.86 0.73 13.04
C THR A 192 10.83 1.71 12.51
N GLY A 193 11.16 2.44 11.44
CA GLY A 193 10.19 3.36 10.89
C GLY A 193 10.52 3.77 9.46
N TRP A 194 9.59 4.51 8.86
CA TRP A 194 9.65 4.93 7.46
C TRP A 194 8.89 6.23 7.20
N VAL A 195 9.19 6.85 6.07
CA VAL A 195 8.45 7.97 5.49
C VAL A 195 7.95 7.52 4.12
N PRO A 196 6.65 7.71 3.81
CA PRO A 196 5.63 8.44 4.58
C PRO A 196 5.01 7.62 5.73
N HIS A 197 4.80 8.27 6.88
CA HIS A 197 4.09 7.69 8.02
C HIS A 197 3.49 8.81 8.88
N TRP A 198 2.25 8.64 9.34
CA TRP A 198 1.53 9.63 10.14
C TRP A 198 2.19 9.96 11.49
N MET A 199 3.04 9.05 12.05
CA MET A 199 3.67 9.25 13.36
C MET A 199 4.51 10.52 13.45
N PHE A 200 5.10 10.99 12.34
CA PHE A 200 5.86 12.24 12.30
C PHE A 200 4.98 13.50 12.40
N ALA A 201 3.69 13.39 12.09
CA ALA A 201 2.74 14.47 12.36
C ALA A 201 2.30 14.50 13.83
N LYS A 202 2.33 13.34 14.51
CA LYS A 202 1.87 13.21 15.90
C LYS A 202 2.96 13.50 16.93
N TRP A 203 4.19 13.09 16.68
CA TRP A 203 5.31 13.23 17.60
C TRP A 203 6.51 13.87 16.92
N LYS A 204 7.34 14.54 17.73
CA LYS A 204 8.66 15.01 17.30
C LYS A 204 9.64 13.84 17.31
N LEU A 205 9.88 13.29 16.14
CA LEU A 205 10.73 12.13 15.92
C LEU A 205 11.88 12.47 14.98
N LYS A 206 12.99 11.78 15.15
CA LYS A 206 14.14 11.88 14.24
C LYS A 206 14.61 10.48 13.83
N PHE A 207 15.08 10.37 12.60
CA PHE A 207 15.87 9.22 12.17
C PHE A 207 17.25 9.28 12.81
N LEU A 208 17.75 8.14 13.25
CA LEU A 208 19.16 8.00 13.54
C LEU A 208 19.96 8.02 12.23
N GLU A 209 21.08 8.75 12.21
CA GLU A 209 22.01 8.74 11.09
C GLU A 209 22.58 7.31 10.88
N ASP A 210 22.71 6.94 9.63
CA ASP A 210 23.25 5.64 9.21
C ASP A 210 24.54 5.83 8.40
N PRO A 211 25.68 6.15 9.03
CA PRO A 211 26.93 6.40 8.31
C PRO A 211 27.47 5.17 7.55
N LYS A 212 26.99 3.96 7.86
CA LYS A 212 27.33 2.74 7.10
C LYS A 212 26.42 2.48 5.91
N GLY A 213 25.33 3.24 5.76
CA GLY A 213 24.39 3.15 4.64
C GLY A 213 23.61 1.84 4.56
N VAL A 214 23.38 1.18 5.70
CA VAL A 214 22.68 -0.13 5.75
C VAL A 214 21.22 0.00 5.30
N TYR A 215 20.58 1.12 5.66
CA TYR A 215 19.21 1.41 5.27
C TYR A 215 19.09 2.00 3.85
N GLY A 216 20.23 2.29 3.20
CA GLY A 216 20.25 2.87 1.86
C GLY A 216 19.97 4.36 1.83
N ALA A 217 19.89 4.89 0.60
CA ALA A 217 19.45 6.25 0.33
C ALA A 217 17.90 6.34 0.25
N ALA A 218 17.39 7.51 -0.10
CA ALA A 218 15.97 7.65 -0.45
C ALA A 218 15.62 6.74 -1.63
N GLU A 219 14.46 6.12 -1.55
CA GLU A 219 13.95 5.17 -2.53
C GLU A 219 12.54 5.54 -2.97
N THR A 220 11.92 4.71 -3.81
CA THR A 220 10.53 4.89 -4.26
C THR A 220 9.63 3.80 -3.68
N VAL A 221 8.32 4.10 -3.63
CA VAL A 221 7.30 3.06 -3.46
C VAL A 221 6.58 2.92 -4.78
N ASP A 222 6.66 1.74 -5.39
CA ASP A 222 6.23 1.52 -6.75
C ASP A 222 4.92 0.71 -6.85
N ASN A 223 4.20 0.96 -7.95
CA ASN A 223 3.00 0.23 -8.36
C ASN A 223 3.42 -0.99 -9.16
N ILE A 224 3.15 -2.17 -8.66
CA ILE A 224 3.49 -3.44 -9.32
C ILE A 224 2.23 -4.21 -9.69
N GLY A 225 2.16 -4.70 -10.91
CA GLY A 225 1.09 -5.56 -11.40
C GLY A 225 1.58 -6.91 -11.88
N SER A 226 0.68 -7.88 -11.92
CA SER A 226 0.91 -9.15 -12.59
C SER A 226 1.13 -8.94 -14.11
N LEU A 227 1.80 -9.87 -14.77
CA LEU A 227 2.04 -9.79 -16.22
C LEU A 227 0.74 -9.72 -17.03
N ASP A 228 -0.35 -10.29 -16.50
CA ASP A 228 -1.65 -10.31 -17.18
C ASP A 228 -2.51 -9.07 -16.91
N LEU A 229 -2.13 -8.19 -15.99
CA LEU A 229 -2.95 -7.04 -15.59
C LEU A 229 -3.30 -6.13 -16.78
N ALA A 230 -2.32 -5.77 -17.60
CA ALA A 230 -2.55 -4.89 -18.76
C ALA A 230 -3.51 -5.49 -19.79
N LYS A 231 -3.57 -6.82 -19.92
CA LYS A 231 -4.53 -7.52 -20.77
C LYS A 231 -5.91 -7.60 -20.12
N LYS A 232 -5.95 -7.87 -18.80
CA LYS A 232 -7.18 -8.02 -18.01
C LYS A 232 -7.90 -6.68 -17.83
N ALA A 233 -7.15 -5.60 -17.58
CA ALA A 233 -7.67 -4.28 -17.24
C ALA A 233 -6.73 -3.16 -17.76
N PRO A 234 -6.72 -2.87 -19.07
CA PRO A 234 -5.78 -1.92 -19.66
C PRO A 234 -5.91 -0.49 -19.11
N ASP A 235 -7.11 -0.03 -18.82
CA ASP A 235 -7.35 1.27 -18.21
C ASP A 235 -6.87 1.37 -16.74
N VAL A 236 -6.83 0.25 -16.02
CA VAL A 236 -6.21 0.19 -14.69
C VAL A 236 -4.67 0.20 -14.80
N ALA A 237 -4.11 -0.49 -15.76
CA ALA A 237 -2.67 -0.44 -16.05
C ALA A 237 -2.22 1.00 -16.39
N ASP A 238 -3.02 1.74 -17.16
CA ASP A 238 -2.74 3.15 -17.50
C ASP A 238 -2.95 4.09 -16.28
N PHE A 239 -3.90 3.79 -15.41
CA PHE A 239 -4.06 4.47 -14.14
C PHE A 239 -2.84 4.28 -13.25
N LEU A 240 -2.32 3.05 -13.09
CA LEU A 240 -1.16 2.78 -12.25
C LEU A 240 0.10 3.55 -12.69
N LYS A 241 0.29 3.79 -13.98
CA LYS A 241 1.41 4.61 -14.50
C LYS A 241 1.33 6.08 -14.09
N LYS A 242 0.14 6.57 -13.77
CA LYS A 242 -0.13 7.97 -13.43
C LYS A 242 -0.39 8.18 -11.94
N PHE A 243 -0.76 7.11 -11.23
CA PHE A 243 -1.10 7.17 -9.82
C PHE A 243 0.15 7.44 -8.99
N GLN A 244 0.24 8.66 -8.47
CA GLN A 244 1.38 9.12 -7.68
C GLN A 244 0.93 10.18 -6.69
N TRP A 245 1.35 10.05 -5.44
CA TRP A 245 1.25 11.08 -4.43
C TRP A 245 2.20 12.24 -4.73
N THR A 246 1.77 13.47 -4.54
CA THR A 246 2.62 14.65 -4.75
C THR A 246 3.69 14.77 -3.67
N ASN A 247 3.32 14.45 -2.42
CA ASN A 247 4.19 14.53 -1.26
C ASN A 247 3.61 13.73 -0.08
N LYS A 248 4.35 13.71 1.03
CA LYS A 248 3.96 12.99 2.26
C LYS A 248 2.71 13.56 2.95
N ASP A 249 2.38 14.83 2.72
CA ASP A 249 1.23 15.47 3.39
C ASP A 249 -0.08 15.05 2.72
N GLU A 250 -0.07 14.88 1.38
CA GLU A 250 -1.22 14.41 0.61
C GLU A 250 -1.64 12.99 1.03
N ILE A 251 -0.73 12.03 1.10
CA ILE A 251 -1.04 10.68 1.64
C ILE A 251 -1.29 10.73 3.15
N GLY A 252 -0.66 11.69 3.85
CA GLY A 252 -0.81 11.94 5.27
C GLY A 252 -2.24 12.21 5.70
N GLU A 253 -3.02 12.91 4.88
CA GLU A 253 -4.45 13.17 5.15
C GLU A 253 -5.23 11.87 5.35
N VAL A 254 -5.03 10.89 4.46
CA VAL A 254 -5.71 9.59 4.54
C VAL A 254 -5.22 8.79 5.73
N MET A 255 -3.88 8.75 5.93
CA MET A 255 -3.30 8.02 7.06
C MET A 255 -3.77 8.56 8.40
N LEU A 256 -3.85 9.89 8.57
CA LEU A 256 -4.33 10.52 9.80
C LEU A 256 -5.82 10.25 10.03
N ALA A 257 -6.65 10.36 9.00
CA ALA A 257 -8.08 10.04 9.12
C ALA A 257 -8.30 8.59 9.60
N ILE A 258 -7.52 7.63 9.08
CA ILE A 258 -7.56 6.23 9.52
C ILE A 258 -7.09 6.12 10.98
N GLN A 259 -6.00 6.78 11.34
CA GLN A 259 -5.46 6.78 12.70
C GLN A 259 -6.43 7.38 13.71
N ASP A 260 -7.22 8.37 13.31
CA ASP A 260 -8.25 9.01 14.14
C ASP A 260 -9.56 8.21 14.20
N GLY A 261 -9.58 7.00 13.63
CA GLY A 261 -10.66 6.03 13.80
C GLY A 261 -11.60 5.87 12.59
N ALA A 262 -11.32 6.53 11.47
CA ALA A 262 -12.08 6.25 10.25
C ALA A 262 -11.74 4.86 9.70
N LYS A 263 -12.74 4.17 9.16
CA LYS A 263 -12.47 2.95 8.38
C LYS A 263 -11.65 3.30 7.14
N PRO A 264 -10.65 2.51 6.73
CA PRO A 264 -9.80 2.82 5.58
C PRO A 264 -10.56 3.12 4.30
N GLU A 265 -11.61 2.35 3.99
CA GLU A 265 -12.47 2.57 2.83
C GLU A 265 -13.24 3.90 2.91
N ALA A 266 -13.71 4.28 4.11
CA ALA A 266 -14.42 5.54 4.31
C ALA A 266 -13.48 6.74 4.19
N ALA A 267 -12.25 6.66 4.74
CA ALA A 267 -11.22 7.68 4.60
C ALA A 267 -10.83 7.87 3.13
N ALA A 268 -10.63 6.77 2.40
CA ALA A 268 -10.31 6.82 0.97
C ALA A 268 -11.43 7.43 0.15
N LYS A 269 -12.69 7.05 0.40
CA LYS A 269 -13.87 7.59 -0.28
C LYS A 269 -14.02 9.10 -0.05
N ASP A 270 -13.81 9.55 1.17
CA ASP A 270 -13.86 10.96 1.54
C ASP A 270 -12.74 11.75 0.85
N TRP A 271 -11.52 11.22 0.86
CA TRP A 271 -10.37 11.82 0.19
C TRP A 271 -10.60 11.94 -1.34
N VAL A 272 -11.04 10.88 -2.01
CA VAL A 272 -11.37 10.87 -3.45
C VAL A 272 -12.43 11.90 -3.80
N ALA A 273 -13.45 12.05 -2.95
CA ALA A 273 -14.50 13.05 -3.14
C ALA A 273 -13.99 14.51 -3.01
N LYS A 274 -13.00 14.73 -2.13
CA LYS A 274 -12.41 16.06 -1.88
C LYS A 274 -11.33 16.45 -2.89
N HIS A 275 -10.75 15.48 -3.62
CA HIS A 275 -9.65 15.69 -4.56
C HIS A 275 -9.99 15.30 -6.01
N PRO A 276 -11.07 15.85 -6.61
CA PRO A 276 -11.52 15.46 -7.95
C PRO A 276 -10.46 15.75 -9.03
N ASP A 277 -9.67 16.81 -8.88
CA ASP A 277 -8.64 17.17 -9.85
C ASP A 277 -7.50 16.13 -9.87
N ARG A 278 -7.10 15.63 -8.71
CA ARG A 278 -6.10 14.55 -8.62
C ARG A 278 -6.63 13.26 -9.25
N VAL A 279 -7.87 12.92 -8.99
CA VAL A 279 -8.51 11.75 -9.58
C VAL A 279 -8.60 11.87 -11.09
N LYS A 280 -8.94 13.06 -11.61
CA LYS A 280 -8.96 13.36 -13.05
C LYS A 280 -7.56 13.28 -13.68
N GLU A 281 -6.52 13.78 -13.01
CA GLU A 281 -5.13 13.66 -13.46
C GLU A 281 -4.72 12.19 -13.64
N TRP A 282 -5.06 11.32 -12.70
CA TRP A 282 -4.73 9.90 -12.74
C TRP A 282 -5.55 9.11 -13.76
N THR A 283 -6.82 9.46 -13.95
CA THR A 283 -7.75 8.67 -14.77
C THR A 283 -8.06 9.28 -16.14
N GLY A 284 -7.85 10.58 -16.29
CA GLY A 284 -8.28 11.35 -17.46
C GLY A 284 -9.80 11.58 -17.54
N LYS A 285 -10.54 11.27 -16.45
CA LYS A 285 -12.02 11.31 -16.41
C LYS A 285 -12.52 12.29 -15.36
#